data_1c5b491346d7efd8254e84fb73017be3
#
_entry.id   1c5b491346d7efd8254e84fb73017be3
#
_cell.length_a   1.000
_cell.length_b   1.000
_cell.length_c   1.000
_cell.angle_alpha   90.00
_cell.angle_beta   90.00
_cell.angle_gamma   90.00
#
_symmetry.space_group_name_H-M   'P 1'
#
loop_
_entity.id
_entity.type
_entity.pdbx_description
1 polymer ?
#
loop_
_entity_poly.entity_id
_entity_poly.type
_entity_poly.pdbx_seq_one_letter_code
_entity_poly.pdbx_strand_id
1 'polypeptide(L)'
;ERLLPLTSVITPNLPEAAVLACEPEIRERAEMPALAKKLLGRLAAGAWVYLKGGHLTESASPDFLLSRETSFTFDAPRIATKNTHGTGCTLSAAIAAQLGRGESVPEAVRKAKAYVYEAIARADELEVGHGHGPTNHFAALWRDGWL
;
A
#
# COMPACT_ATOMS: atom_id res chain seq x y z
N GLU A 1 -0.33 0.69 -20.54
CA GLU A 1 -0.68 -0.65 -21.05
C GLU A 1 0.54 -1.54 -21.28
N ARG A 2 1.71 -1.01 -21.70
CA ARG A 2 2.92 -1.81 -21.98
C ARG A 2 3.61 -2.39 -20.74
N LEU A 3 3.52 -1.73 -19.57
CA LEU A 3 4.20 -2.14 -18.34
C LEU A 3 3.40 -3.18 -17.55
N LEU A 4 2.07 -3.07 -17.52
CA LEU A 4 1.23 -3.96 -16.72
C LEU A 4 1.50 -5.46 -16.94
N PRO A 5 1.68 -5.94 -18.19
CA PRO A 5 1.98 -7.36 -18.42
C PRO A 5 3.36 -7.82 -17.92
N LEU A 6 4.23 -6.89 -17.54
CA LEU A 6 5.60 -7.17 -17.08
C LEU A 6 5.78 -7.02 -15.56
N THR A 7 4.73 -6.61 -14.86
CA THR A 7 4.81 -6.34 -13.42
C THR A 7 4.60 -7.60 -12.60
N SER A 8 5.36 -7.75 -11.52
CA SER A 8 5.16 -8.79 -10.52
C SER A 8 4.11 -8.39 -9.48
N VAL A 9 4.08 -7.11 -9.10
CA VAL A 9 3.12 -6.56 -8.14
C VAL A 9 2.75 -5.15 -8.58
N ILE A 10 1.46 -4.81 -8.54
CA ILE A 10 0.99 -3.42 -8.64
C ILE A 10 0.38 -2.99 -7.30
N THR A 11 0.52 -1.71 -6.94
CA THR A 11 0.12 -1.17 -5.64
C THR A 11 -0.80 0.05 -5.76
N PRO A 12 -1.91 -0.03 -6.52
CA PRO A 12 -2.78 1.11 -6.73
C PRO A 12 -3.57 1.49 -5.46
N ASN A 13 -3.86 2.79 -5.29
CA ASN A 13 -4.96 3.25 -4.45
C ASN A 13 -6.30 3.11 -5.22
N LEU A 14 -7.44 3.42 -4.58
CA LEU A 14 -8.75 3.23 -5.21
C LEU A 14 -8.96 4.10 -6.45
N PRO A 15 -8.63 5.42 -6.46
CA PRO A 15 -8.68 6.24 -7.67
C PRO A 15 -7.79 5.71 -8.80
N GLU A 16 -6.55 5.33 -8.49
CA GLU A 16 -5.62 4.74 -9.47
C GLU A 16 -6.14 3.42 -10.04
N ALA A 17 -6.72 2.58 -9.19
CA ALA A 17 -7.31 1.31 -9.57
C ALA A 17 -8.51 1.49 -10.51
N ALA A 18 -9.37 2.47 -10.23
CA ALA A 18 -10.52 2.82 -11.06
C ALA A 18 -10.07 3.21 -12.48
N VAL A 19 -9.07 4.09 -12.58
CA VAL A 19 -8.48 4.50 -13.87
C VAL A 19 -7.86 3.30 -14.60
N LEU A 20 -7.07 2.48 -13.89
CA LEU A 20 -6.44 1.31 -14.48
C LEU A 20 -7.45 0.26 -14.94
N ALA A 21 -8.56 0.10 -14.24
CA ALA A 21 -9.62 -0.86 -14.58
C ALA A 21 -10.61 -0.32 -15.62
N CYS A 22 -10.59 0.99 -15.92
CA CYS A 22 -11.61 1.71 -16.68
C CYS A 22 -13.00 1.57 -16.04
N GLU A 23 -13.07 1.72 -14.70
CA GLU A 23 -14.27 1.60 -13.88
C GLU A 23 -14.50 2.85 -13.04
N PRO A 24 -15.72 3.07 -12.54
CA PRO A 24 -15.96 4.07 -11.51
C PRO A 24 -15.15 3.81 -10.24
N GLU A 25 -14.85 4.86 -9.49
CA GLU A 25 -14.22 4.73 -8.18
C GLU A 25 -15.17 4.05 -7.19
N ILE A 26 -14.69 3.00 -6.54
CA ILE A 26 -15.42 2.29 -5.50
C ILE A 26 -15.37 3.06 -4.18
N ARG A 27 -16.40 2.91 -3.35
CA ARG A 27 -16.52 3.58 -2.05
C ARG A 27 -16.66 2.63 -0.87
N GLU A 28 -16.89 1.36 -1.15
CA GLU A 28 -17.13 0.34 -0.13
C GLU A 28 -16.06 -0.77 -0.19
N ARG A 29 -15.66 -1.22 0.99
CA ARG A 29 -14.70 -2.32 1.15
C ARG A 29 -15.14 -3.59 0.39
N ALA A 30 -16.44 -3.88 0.39
CA ALA A 30 -17.00 -5.06 -0.26
C ALA A 30 -16.74 -5.11 -1.79
N GLU A 31 -16.46 -3.96 -2.41
CA GLU A 31 -16.21 -3.86 -3.85
C GLU A 31 -14.72 -4.12 -4.21
N MET A 32 -13.81 -4.04 -3.22
CA MET A 32 -12.36 -4.19 -3.45
C MET A 32 -11.97 -5.50 -4.12
N PRO A 33 -12.52 -6.68 -3.75
CA PRO A 33 -12.17 -7.94 -4.40
C PRO A 33 -12.53 -7.97 -5.89
N ALA A 34 -13.69 -7.41 -6.27
CA ALA A 34 -14.13 -7.36 -7.66
C ALA A 34 -13.23 -6.46 -8.50
N LEU A 35 -12.87 -5.27 -7.98
CA LEU A 35 -11.95 -4.34 -8.64
C LEU A 35 -10.55 -4.94 -8.78
N ALA A 36 -10.01 -5.54 -7.72
CA ALA A 36 -8.71 -6.21 -7.75
C ALA A 36 -8.66 -7.35 -8.78
N LYS A 37 -9.75 -8.13 -8.90
CA LYS A 37 -9.86 -9.21 -9.89
C LYS A 37 -9.82 -8.68 -11.33
N LYS A 38 -10.48 -7.56 -11.63
CA LYS A 38 -10.41 -6.90 -12.95
C LYS A 38 -8.98 -6.48 -13.29
N LEU A 39 -8.28 -5.88 -12.33
CA LEU A 39 -6.88 -5.49 -12.50
C LEU A 39 -5.98 -6.71 -12.74
N LEU A 40 -6.17 -7.77 -11.96
CA LEU A 40 -5.38 -9.01 -12.07
C LEU A 40 -5.51 -9.65 -13.46
N GLY A 41 -6.69 -9.51 -14.11
CA GLY A 41 -6.91 -9.96 -15.48
C GLY A 41 -6.03 -9.27 -16.52
N ARG A 42 -5.43 -8.13 -16.20
CA ARG A 42 -4.54 -7.35 -17.08
C ARG A 42 -3.04 -7.61 -16.84
N LEU A 43 -2.72 -8.42 -15.83
CA LEU A 43 -1.36 -8.72 -15.42
C LEU A 43 -0.93 -10.11 -15.91
N ALA A 44 0.39 -10.33 -15.91
CA ALA A 44 0.97 -11.63 -16.21
C ALA A 44 0.51 -12.74 -15.23
N ALA A 45 0.69 -13.98 -15.61
CA ALA A 45 0.55 -15.11 -14.69
C ALA A 45 1.56 -14.97 -13.54
N GLY A 46 1.12 -15.25 -12.30
CA GLY A 46 1.96 -15.10 -11.10
C GLY A 46 2.05 -13.68 -10.54
N ALA A 47 1.49 -12.67 -11.22
CA ALA A 47 1.44 -11.31 -10.70
C ALA A 47 0.40 -11.13 -9.58
N TRP A 48 0.58 -10.05 -8.80
CA TRP A 48 -0.26 -9.69 -7.67
C TRP A 48 -0.81 -8.27 -7.80
N VAL A 49 -2.01 -8.06 -7.25
CA VAL A 49 -2.62 -6.74 -7.05
C VAL A 49 -2.67 -6.47 -5.56
N TYR A 50 -2.00 -5.41 -5.10
CA TYR A 50 -2.14 -4.88 -3.74
C TYR A 50 -2.96 -3.60 -3.79
N LEU A 51 -4.26 -3.71 -3.59
CA LEU A 51 -5.23 -2.61 -3.63
C LEU A 51 -5.29 -1.93 -2.26
N LYS A 52 -4.94 -0.64 -2.21
CA LYS A 52 -4.90 0.15 -0.97
C LYS A 52 -6.24 0.82 -0.70
N GLY A 53 -6.86 0.51 0.46
CA GLY A 53 -8.17 1.04 0.86
C GLY A 53 -8.12 2.34 1.67
N GLY A 54 -6.98 3.02 1.73
CA GLY A 54 -6.82 4.26 2.50
C GLY A 54 -7.77 5.41 2.14
N HIS A 55 -8.45 5.37 0.98
CA HIS A 55 -9.45 6.34 0.53
C HIS A 55 -10.89 6.00 0.97
N LEU A 56 -11.13 4.82 1.55
CA LEU A 56 -12.43 4.48 2.12
C LEU A 56 -12.71 5.36 3.33
N THR A 57 -13.99 5.59 3.63
CA THR A 57 -14.43 6.44 4.76
C THR A 57 -14.51 5.71 6.09
N GLU A 58 -14.18 4.43 6.12
CA GLU A 58 -14.20 3.59 7.33
C GLU A 58 -13.15 4.01 8.36
N SER A 59 -13.35 3.61 9.62
CA SER A 59 -12.38 3.83 10.72
C SER A 59 -11.07 3.05 10.55
N ALA A 60 -11.09 1.98 9.78
CA ALA A 60 -9.92 1.21 9.39
C ALA A 60 -9.41 1.62 7.99
N SER A 61 -8.16 1.28 7.70
CA SER A 61 -7.57 1.36 6.37
C SER A 61 -7.32 -0.07 5.87
N PRO A 62 -8.33 -0.74 5.29
CA PRO A 62 -8.18 -2.09 4.77
C PRO A 62 -7.40 -2.05 3.46
N ASP A 63 -6.44 -2.96 3.31
CA ASP A 63 -5.79 -3.21 2.03
C ASP A 63 -6.07 -4.65 1.60
N PHE A 64 -6.16 -4.88 0.31
CA PHE A 64 -6.50 -6.18 -0.26
C PHE A 64 -5.42 -6.63 -1.23
N LEU A 65 -4.81 -7.79 -0.96
CA LEU A 65 -3.82 -8.44 -1.81
C LEU A 65 -4.44 -9.64 -2.50
N LEU A 66 -4.31 -9.72 -3.82
CA LEU A 66 -4.90 -10.77 -4.64
C LEU A 66 -3.89 -11.32 -5.65
N SER A 67 -3.79 -12.65 -5.72
CA SER A 67 -3.24 -13.40 -6.86
C SER A 67 -4.34 -14.24 -7.53
N ARG A 68 -3.98 -15.06 -8.50
CA ARG A 68 -4.92 -16.00 -9.13
C ARG A 68 -5.30 -17.15 -8.21
N GLU A 69 -4.47 -17.46 -7.20
CA GLU A 69 -4.63 -18.63 -6.32
C GLU A 69 -5.13 -18.26 -4.93
N THR A 70 -4.81 -17.06 -4.44
CA THR A 70 -5.09 -16.71 -3.06
C THR A 70 -5.26 -15.21 -2.86
N SER A 71 -5.86 -14.84 -1.73
CA SER A 71 -6.05 -13.45 -1.31
C SER A 71 -5.79 -13.26 0.17
N PHE A 72 -5.40 -12.04 0.54
CA PHE A 72 -5.15 -11.61 1.92
C PHE A 72 -5.76 -10.22 2.14
N THR A 73 -6.19 -9.97 3.36
CA THR A 73 -6.62 -8.64 3.80
C THR A 73 -5.69 -8.17 4.92
N PHE A 74 -5.28 -6.91 4.84
CA PHE A 74 -4.44 -6.26 5.84
C PHE A 74 -5.18 -5.06 6.40
N ASP A 75 -5.70 -5.17 7.60
CA ASP A 75 -6.37 -4.07 8.30
C ASP A 75 -5.37 -3.32 9.18
N ALA A 76 -5.50 -1.99 9.22
CA ALA A 76 -4.81 -1.16 10.19
C ALA A 76 -5.73 -0.01 10.64
N PRO A 77 -5.66 0.42 11.91
CA PRO A 77 -6.36 1.61 12.36
C PRO A 77 -5.90 2.84 11.56
N ARG A 78 -6.78 3.80 11.35
CA ARG A 78 -6.38 5.09 10.79
C ARG A 78 -5.61 5.89 11.83
N ILE A 79 -4.55 6.53 11.39
CA ILE A 79 -3.77 7.45 12.20
C ILE A 79 -4.22 8.87 11.84
N ALA A 80 -4.60 9.65 12.86
CA ALA A 80 -5.02 11.03 12.69
C ALA A 80 -3.79 11.94 12.56
N THR A 81 -3.26 12.06 11.36
CA THR A 81 -2.15 12.97 11.03
C THR A 81 -2.33 13.58 9.63
N LYS A 82 -1.80 14.79 9.43
CA LYS A 82 -1.68 15.42 8.12
C LYS A 82 -0.39 15.01 7.38
N ASN A 83 0.57 14.40 8.07
CA ASN A 83 1.91 14.10 7.59
C ASN A 83 1.94 12.72 6.90
N THR A 84 1.29 12.63 5.75
CA THR A 84 1.14 11.38 4.97
C THR A 84 1.81 11.45 3.60
N HIS A 85 2.56 12.53 3.32
CA HIS A 85 3.23 12.66 2.03
C HIS A 85 4.27 11.56 1.84
N GLY A 86 4.27 10.93 0.67
CA GLY A 86 5.20 9.85 0.34
C GLY A 86 4.80 8.46 0.80
N THR A 87 3.68 8.27 1.52
CA THR A 87 3.22 6.96 2.01
C THR A 87 3.18 5.90 0.92
N GLY A 88 2.60 6.21 -0.24
CA GLY A 88 2.49 5.26 -1.36
C GLY A 88 3.84 4.85 -1.93
N CYS A 89 4.73 5.82 -2.16
CA CYS A 89 6.09 5.57 -2.66
C CYS A 89 6.91 4.75 -1.67
N THR A 90 6.82 5.09 -0.37
CA THR A 90 7.50 4.35 0.71
C THR A 90 7.03 2.91 0.77
N LEU A 91 5.73 2.67 0.67
CA LEU A 91 5.15 1.34 0.66
C LEU A 91 5.66 0.49 -0.51
N SER A 92 5.61 1.05 -1.72
CA SER A 92 6.07 0.36 -2.93
C SER A 92 7.56 0.03 -2.88
N ALA A 93 8.38 0.99 -2.41
CA ALA A 93 9.82 0.79 -2.23
C ALA A 93 10.13 -0.28 -1.17
N ALA A 94 9.39 -0.28 -0.04
CA ALA A 94 9.55 -1.27 1.01
C ALA A 94 9.17 -2.67 0.53
N ILE A 95 8.07 -2.82 -0.24
CA ILE A 95 7.70 -4.11 -0.86
C ILE A 95 8.82 -4.57 -1.78
N ALA A 96 9.31 -3.71 -2.68
CA ALA A 96 10.38 -4.05 -3.61
C ALA A 96 11.66 -4.49 -2.89
N ALA A 97 12.03 -3.81 -1.80
CA ALA A 97 13.18 -4.17 -0.98
C ALA A 97 13.02 -5.56 -0.33
N GLN A 98 11.85 -5.91 0.19
CA GLN A 98 11.59 -7.22 0.77
C GLN A 98 11.60 -8.33 -0.30
N LEU A 99 11.01 -8.07 -1.47
CA LEU A 99 11.07 -9.01 -2.59
C LEU A 99 12.52 -9.24 -3.06
N GLY A 100 13.33 -8.17 -3.12
CA GLY A 100 14.77 -8.28 -3.43
C GLY A 100 15.57 -9.08 -2.40
N ARG A 101 15.06 -9.23 -1.18
CA ARG A 101 15.63 -10.11 -0.13
C ARG A 101 15.15 -11.55 -0.21
N GLY A 102 14.28 -11.89 -1.17
CA GLY A 102 13.75 -13.23 -1.37
C GLY A 102 12.47 -13.53 -0.60
N GLU A 103 11.82 -12.53 0.01
CA GLU A 103 10.54 -12.74 0.68
C GLU A 103 9.42 -13.05 -0.32
N SER A 104 8.43 -13.83 0.11
CA SER A 104 7.19 -14.01 -0.65
C SER A 104 6.41 -12.70 -0.73
N VAL A 105 5.55 -12.53 -1.75
CA VAL A 105 4.76 -11.29 -1.90
C VAL A 105 3.87 -11.01 -0.69
N PRO A 106 3.12 -11.97 -0.10
CA PRO A 106 2.33 -11.70 1.10
C PRO A 106 3.19 -11.24 2.29
N GLU A 107 4.36 -11.83 2.49
CA GLU A 107 5.26 -11.46 3.58
C GLU A 107 5.92 -10.09 3.33
N ALA A 108 6.33 -9.80 2.10
CA ALA A 108 6.85 -8.50 1.70
C ALA A 108 5.83 -7.38 1.96
N VAL A 109 4.57 -7.61 1.58
CA VAL A 109 3.47 -6.67 1.83
C VAL A 109 3.21 -6.49 3.33
N ARG A 110 3.16 -7.57 4.10
CA ARG A 110 2.97 -7.52 5.55
C ARG A 110 4.03 -6.68 6.25
N LYS A 111 5.31 -6.92 5.93
CA LYS A 111 6.45 -6.18 6.49
C LYS A 111 6.43 -4.71 6.06
N ALA A 112 6.17 -4.45 4.78
CA ALA A 112 6.10 -3.09 4.26
C ALA A 112 4.96 -2.28 4.87
N LYS A 113 3.77 -2.90 5.05
CA LYS A 113 2.63 -2.23 5.71
C LYS A 113 2.95 -1.89 7.17
N ALA A 114 3.57 -2.79 7.91
CA ALA A 114 3.97 -2.54 9.30
C ALA A 114 4.97 -1.38 9.39
N TYR A 115 5.99 -1.37 8.53
CA TYR A 115 6.96 -0.28 8.45
C TYR A 115 6.31 1.07 8.14
N VAL A 116 5.44 1.13 7.13
CA VAL A 116 4.75 2.36 6.74
C VAL A 116 3.79 2.83 7.82
N TYR A 117 3.10 1.90 8.49
CA TYR A 117 2.23 2.23 9.61
C TYR A 117 3.01 2.93 10.74
N GLU A 118 4.18 2.40 11.12
CA GLU A 118 5.05 3.01 12.13
C GLU A 118 5.58 4.38 11.66
N ALA A 119 5.99 4.49 10.39
CA ALA A 119 6.45 5.75 9.82
C ALA A 119 5.37 6.85 9.83
N ILE A 120 4.09 6.49 9.62
CA ILE A 120 2.95 7.42 9.73
C ILE A 120 2.65 7.74 11.19
N ALA A 121 2.65 6.73 12.08
CA ALA A 121 2.33 6.92 13.50
C ALA A 121 3.28 7.90 14.20
N ARG A 122 4.51 8.02 13.72
CA ARG A 122 5.53 8.91 14.26
C ARG A 122 5.86 10.09 13.34
N ALA A 123 5.02 10.35 12.35
CA ALA A 123 5.26 11.43 11.38
C ALA A 123 5.18 12.82 12.02
N ASP A 124 4.34 12.99 13.05
CA ASP A 124 4.16 14.27 13.75
C ASP A 124 5.35 14.63 14.68
N GLU A 125 6.31 13.71 14.86
CA GLU A 125 7.59 14.00 15.51
C GLU A 125 8.53 14.83 14.62
N LEU A 126 8.21 14.94 13.31
CA LEU A 126 8.98 15.71 12.35
C LEU A 126 8.36 17.10 12.14
N GLU A 127 9.15 18.14 12.31
CA GLU A 127 8.79 19.51 11.99
C GLU A 127 9.38 19.92 10.63
N VAL A 128 8.68 19.57 9.53
CA VAL A 128 9.14 19.85 8.16
C VAL A 128 8.10 20.68 7.40
N GLY A 129 8.40 21.97 7.24
CA GLY A 129 7.55 22.87 6.48
C GLY A 129 6.17 23.12 7.08
N HIS A 130 5.23 23.67 6.28
CA HIS A 130 3.91 24.09 6.75
C HIS A 130 2.74 23.41 6.04
N GLY A 131 3.00 22.49 5.10
CA GLY A 131 2.01 21.74 4.34
C GLY A 131 1.75 20.34 4.88
N HIS A 132 1.41 19.41 3.98
CA HIS A 132 1.38 17.98 4.28
C HIS A 132 2.82 17.48 4.45
N GLY A 133 3.20 17.19 5.69
CA GLY A 133 4.53 16.72 6.03
C GLY A 133 4.81 15.29 5.58
N PRO A 134 6.09 14.89 5.55
CA PRO A 134 6.49 13.52 5.18
C PRO A 134 6.20 12.53 6.30
N THR A 135 6.15 11.24 5.95
CA THR A 135 6.22 10.15 6.92
C THR A 135 7.62 10.06 7.54
N ASN A 136 7.72 9.57 8.79
CA ASN A 136 9.00 9.41 9.47
C ASN A 136 9.69 8.11 9.07
N HIS A 137 10.52 8.15 8.04
CA HIS A 137 11.23 6.97 7.51
C HIS A 137 12.21 6.33 8.50
N PHE A 138 12.66 7.08 9.50
CA PHE A 138 13.67 6.67 10.48
C PHE A 138 13.07 6.27 11.84
N ALA A 139 11.75 6.23 11.96
CA ALA A 139 11.04 5.96 13.20
C ALA A 139 11.56 4.71 13.95
N ALA A 140 11.78 3.61 13.22
CA ALA A 140 12.33 2.38 13.81
C ALA A 140 13.78 2.54 14.29
N LEU A 141 14.63 3.22 13.50
CA LEU A 141 16.04 3.42 13.84
C LEU A 141 16.20 4.32 15.08
N TRP A 142 15.36 5.34 15.21
CA TRP A 142 15.38 6.21 16.39
C TRP A 142 14.90 5.52 17.65
N ARG A 143 13.85 4.66 17.51
CA ARG A 143 13.39 3.84 18.64
C ARG A 143 14.48 2.90 19.15
N ASP A 144 15.22 2.28 18.23
CA ASP A 144 16.22 1.26 18.54
C ASP A 144 17.60 1.87 18.89
N GLY A 145 17.71 3.21 18.93
CA GLY A 145 18.92 3.91 19.37
C GLY A 145 20.08 3.89 18.37
N TRP A 146 19.78 3.73 17.08
CA TRP A 146 20.80 3.73 16.02
C TRP A 146 21.17 5.12 15.50
N LEU A 147 20.40 6.16 15.89
CA LEU A 147 20.64 7.58 15.56
C LEU A 147 20.43 8.44 16.80
#